data_a25ad17f7214cb0a24a03610908b8bd1
#
_entry.id   a25ad17f7214cb0a24a03610908b8bd1
#
_cell.length_a   1.000
_cell.length_b   1.000
_cell.length_c   1.000
_cell.angle_alpha   90.00
_cell.angle_beta   90.00
_cell.angle_gamma   90.00
#
_symmetry.space_group_name_H-M   'P 1'
#
loop_
_entity.id
_entity.type
_entity.pdbx_description
1 polymer ?
#
loop_
_entity_poly.entity_id
_entity_poly.type
_entity_poly.pdbx_seq_one_letter_code
_entity_poly.pdbx_strand_id
1 'polypeptide(L)'
;SKQSRGLGDVYKRQDIGDAAVDGNSILRLIHYPPTDGSNEHRARAHNDVNLITLLIGGNEAGLEAQDKQGNWVECNCDENEIICNIGDMLEIISNEKLNSTPHRVVSKGNETKSRYSIPFFLHPRPEILLNKDETLTADKFLTKRLQEIKLN
;
A
#
# COMPACT_ATOMS: atom_id res chain seq x y z
N SER A 1 -26.16 26.41 -2.98
CA SER A 1 -25.82 25.04 -2.52
C SER A 1 -24.80 24.28 -3.37
N LYS A 2 -24.49 24.74 -4.58
CA LYS A 2 -23.45 24.13 -5.44
C LYS A 2 -22.02 24.57 -5.09
N GLN A 3 -21.83 25.71 -4.43
CA GLN A 3 -20.51 26.24 -4.07
C GLN A 3 -19.86 25.51 -2.88
N SER A 4 -20.65 24.91 -1.98
CA SER A 4 -20.12 24.24 -0.81
C SER A 4 -19.54 22.83 -1.08
N ARG A 5 -19.93 22.19 -2.20
CA ARG A 5 -19.39 20.85 -2.56
C ARG A 5 -17.96 20.91 -3.10
N GLY A 6 -17.62 21.96 -3.86
CA GLY A 6 -16.27 22.11 -4.42
C GLY A 6 -15.22 22.48 -3.37
N LEU A 7 -15.57 23.35 -2.43
CA LEU A 7 -14.67 23.74 -1.34
C LEU A 7 -14.39 22.58 -0.37
N GLY A 8 -15.37 21.74 -0.05
CA GLY A 8 -15.20 20.57 0.80
C GLY A 8 -14.25 19.53 0.21
N ASP A 9 -14.26 19.32 -1.12
CA ASP A 9 -13.37 18.35 -1.76
C ASP A 9 -11.93 18.88 -1.91
N VAL A 10 -11.75 20.18 -2.10
CA VAL A 10 -10.42 20.83 -2.11
C VAL A 10 -9.82 20.82 -0.69
N TYR A 11 -10.60 21.11 0.32
CA TYR A 11 -10.16 21.08 1.73
C TYR A 11 -9.72 19.69 2.16
N LYS A 12 -10.48 18.64 1.79
CA LYS A 12 -10.10 17.26 2.08
C LYS A 12 -8.81 16.80 1.38
N ARG A 13 -8.51 17.30 0.19
CA ARG A 13 -7.25 17.00 -0.50
C ARG A 13 -6.04 17.63 0.17
N GLN A 14 -6.19 18.85 0.67
CA GLN A 14 -5.15 19.51 1.46
C GLN A 14 -4.93 18.79 2.79
N ASP A 15 -6.01 18.37 3.46
CA ASP A 15 -5.95 17.67 4.74
C ASP A 15 -5.16 16.37 4.69
N ILE A 16 -5.27 15.57 3.59
CA ILE A 16 -4.51 14.31 3.44
C ILE A 16 -3.02 14.60 3.20
N GLY A 17 -2.70 15.61 2.39
CA GLY A 17 -1.31 16.02 2.17
C GLY A 17 -0.66 16.49 3.48
N ASP A 18 -1.33 17.35 4.21
CA ASP A 18 -0.87 17.87 5.49
C ASP A 18 -0.75 16.76 6.55
N ALA A 19 -1.65 15.77 6.52
CA ALA A 19 -1.60 14.64 7.43
C ALA A 19 -0.33 13.79 7.25
N ALA A 20 0.22 13.75 6.04
CA ALA A 20 1.42 12.99 5.72
C ALA A 20 2.73 13.75 5.97
N VAL A 21 2.67 15.08 6.10
CA VAL A 21 3.86 15.89 6.47
C VAL A 21 4.30 15.48 7.88
N ASP A 22 5.60 15.21 8.03
CA ASP A 22 6.20 14.71 9.28
C ASP A 22 5.60 13.38 9.77
N GLY A 23 4.95 12.63 8.88
CA GLY A 23 4.45 11.29 9.14
C GLY A 23 5.55 10.23 9.23
N ASN A 24 5.22 9.06 9.73
CA ASN A 24 6.14 7.92 9.89
C ASN A 24 6.38 7.19 8.56
N SER A 25 6.66 7.93 7.48
CA SER A 25 6.90 7.35 6.15
C SER A 25 8.20 6.56 6.11
N ILE A 26 8.21 5.46 5.36
CA ILE A 26 9.32 4.52 5.32
C ILE A 26 9.68 4.19 3.86
N LEU A 27 10.95 4.35 3.52
CA LEU A 27 11.53 3.76 2.33
C LEU A 27 12.17 2.42 2.71
N ARG A 28 11.78 1.33 2.05
CA ARG A 28 12.36 0.00 2.27
C ARG A 28 13.15 -0.45 1.05
N LEU A 29 14.28 -1.07 1.32
CA LEU A 29 15.08 -1.79 0.33
C LEU A 29 14.87 -3.29 0.60
N ILE A 30 14.21 -3.98 -0.32
CA ILE A 30 13.89 -5.40 -0.16
C ILE A 30 14.71 -6.20 -1.16
N HIS A 31 15.44 -7.18 -0.65
CA HIS A 31 16.16 -8.17 -1.43
C HIS A 31 15.46 -9.51 -1.38
N TYR A 32 15.10 -10.03 -2.52
CA TYR A 32 14.62 -11.39 -2.72
C TYR A 32 15.77 -12.23 -3.32
N PRO A 33 16.32 -13.17 -2.57
CA PRO A 33 17.40 -14.02 -3.08
C PRO A 33 16.93 -14.92 -4.23
N PRO A 34 17.84 -15.50 -5.00
CA PRO A 34 17.48 -16.54 -5.97
C PRO A 34 16.69 -17.66 -5.32
N THR A 35 15.81 -18.30 -6.09
CA THR A 35 15.00 -19.43 -5.62
C THR A 35 15.01 -20.57 -6.65
N ASP A 36 14.92 -21.80 -6.16
CA ASP A 36 14.77 -23.00 -6.98
C ASP A 36 13.31 -23.24 -7.42
N GLY A 37 12.41 -22.32 -7.10
CA GLY A 37 10.99 -22.43 -7.39
C GLY A 37 10.20 -23.27 -6.38
N SER A 38 10.82 -23.72 -5.29
CA SER A 38 10.14 -24.49 -4.23
C SER A 38 9.11 -23.66 -3.47
N ASN A 39 9.22 -22.33 -3.46
CA ASN A 39 8.27 -21.41 -2.88
C ASN A 39 7.47 -20.68 -3.95
N GLU A 40 6.17 -20.88 -3.98
CA GLU A 40 5.28 -20.18 -4.90
C GLU A 40 5.18 -18.68 -4.64
N HIS A 41 5.40 -18.25 -3.40
CA HIS A 41 5.25 -16.85 -2.99
C HIS A 41 6.56 -16.28 -2.43
N ARG A 42 7.04 -15.20 -3.02
CA ARG A 42 8.11 -14.34 -2.48
C ARG A 42 7.57 -13.33 -1.47
N ALA A 43 6.34 -12.87 -1.65
CA ALA A 43 5.56 -12.16 -0.66
C ALA A 43 4.11 -12.68 -0.71
N ARG A 44 3.59 -13.09 0.46
CA ARG A 44 2.20 -13.55 0.56
C ARG A 44 1.22 -12.43 0.27
N ALA A 45 -0.01 -12.79 -0.10
CA ALA A 45 -1.08 -11.83 -0.30
C ALA A 45 -1.33 -10.99 0.97
N HIS A 46 -1.34 -9.67 0.81
CA HIS A 46 -1.56 -8.70 1.88
C HIS A 46 -2.05 -7.38 1.32
N ASN A 47 -2.57 -6.55 2.19
CA ASN A 47 -2.85 -5.15 1.94
C ASN A 47 -1.79 -4.28 2.64
N ASP A 48 -1.47 -3.14 2.06
CA ASP A 48 -0.63 -2.14 2.71
C ASP A 48 -1.43 -1.39 3.78
N VAL A 49 -0.84 -1.15 4.93
CA VAL A 49 -1.53 -0.53 6.08
C VAL A 49 -1.58 1.00 6.00
N ASN A 50 -0.69 1.60 5.23
CA ASN A 50 -0.43 3.04 5.11
C ASN A 50 -1.50 3.81 4.30
N LEU A 51 -1.18 5.07 3.90
CA LEU A 51 -2.02 5.84 2.96
C LEU A 51 -1.85 5.33 1.54
N ILE A 52 -0.63 5.43 1.01
CA ILE A 52 -0.26 4.96 -0.32
C ILE A 52 1.14 4.36 -0.30
N THR A 53 1.35 3.38 -1.16
CA THR A 53 2.69 2.86 -1.44
C THR A 53 3.09 3.22 -2.86
N LEU A 54 4.25 3.83 -3.00
CA LEU A 54 4.87 4.09 -4.30
C LEU A 54 5.96 3.06 -4.52
N LEU A 55 5.80 2.23 -5.53
CA LEU A 55 6.78 1.23 -5.92
C LEU A 55 7.42 1.66 -7.23
N ILE A 56 8.70 2.00 -7.15
CA ILE A 56 9.52 2.24 -8.33
C ILE A 56 9.76 0.90 -9.01
N GLY A 57 9.47 0.85 -10.31
CA GLY A 57 9.47 -0.38 -11.08
C GLY A 57 10.76 -1.17 -10.94
N GLY A 58 10.62 -2.42 -10.61
CA GLY A 58 11.68 -3.42 -10.76
C GLY A 58 11.45 -4.13 -12.09
N ASN A 59 12.52 -4.44 -12.78
CA ASN A 59 12.52 -5.10 -14.10
C ASN A 59 12.01 -6.54 -14.06
N GLU A 60 11.34 -6.95 -12.99
CA GLU A 60 11.04 -8.36 -12.76
C GLU A 60 9.55 -8.59 -12.51
N ALA A 61 9.02 -9.48 -13.33
CA ALA A 61 7.67 -10.02 -13.23
C ALA A 61 7.36 -10.63 -11.86
N GLY A 62 6.08 -10.83 -11.58
CA GLY A 62 5.61 -11.56 -10.40
C GLY A 62 4.81 -10.73 -9.39
N LEU A 63 4.74 -9.41 -9.53
CA LEU A 63 3.78 -8.63 -8.77
C LEU A 63 2.38 -8.86 -9.34
N GLU A 64 1.46 -9.25 -8.50
CA GLU A 64 0.05 -9.44 -8.84
C GLU A 64 -0.85 -8.70 -7.84
N ALA A 65 -1.92 -8.09 -8.34
CA ALA A 65 -2.96 -7.47 -7.54
C ALA A 65 -4.32 -8.10 -7.83
N GLN A 66 -5.24 -8.04 -6.87
CA GLN A 66 -6.60 -8.54 -7.06
C GLN A 66 -7.47 -7.52 -7.79
N ASP A 67 -8.16 -7.94 -8.83
CA ASP A 67 -9.21 -7.14 -9.46
C ASP A 67 -10.50 -7.13 -8.62
N LYS A 68 -11.51 -6.37 -9.07
CA LYS A 68 -12.81 -6.28 -8.38
C LYS A 68 -13.59 -7.59 -8.36
N GLN A 69 -13.24 -8.56 -9.18
CA GLN A 69 -13.83 -9.89 -9.23
C GLN A 69 -13.07 -10.91 -8.36
N GLY A 70 -11.97 -10.48 -7.74
CA GLY A 70 -11.10 -11.33 -6.91
C GLY A 70 -10.06 -12.13 -7.70
N ASN A 71 -9.90 -11.88 -9.01
CA ASN A 71 -8.87 -12.55 -9.81
C ASN A 71 -7.52 -11.86 -9.60
N TRP A 72 -6.45 -12.64 -9.63
CA TRP A 72 -5.08 -12.14 -9.61
C TRP A 72 -4.65 -11.68 -10.99
N VAL A 73 -4.26 -10.42 -11.10
CA VAL A 73 -3.82 -9.78 -12.34
C VAL A 73 -2.37 -9.35 -12.18
N GLU A 74 -1.53 -9.69 -13.15
CA GLU A 74 -0.14 -9.27 -13.15
C GLU A 74 -0.01 -7.76 -13.34
N CYS A 75 0.79 -7.13 -12.47
CA CYS A 75 1.11 -5.72 -12.53
C CYS A 75 2.51 -5.56 -13.15
N ASN A 76 2.55 -5.19 -14.42
CA ASN A 76 3.79 -4.85 -15.10
C ASN A 76 3.99 -3.33 -15.04
N CYS A 77 5.24 -2.92 -14.88
CA CYS A 77 5.63 -1.52 -14.77
C CYS A 77 6.92 -1.33 -15.58
N ASP A 78 6.92 -0.36 -16.46
CA ASP A 78 8.11 0.01 -17.22
C ASP A 78 9.10 0.79 -16.36
N GLU A 79 10.35 0.92 -16.82
CA GLU A 79 11.44 1.57 -16.07
C GLU A 79 11.15 3.02 -15.64
N ASN A 80 10.25 3.71 -16.36
CA ASN A 80 9.87 5.10 -16.10
C ASN A 80 8.52 5.23 -15.41
N GLU A 81 7.95 4.13 -14.93
CA GLU A 81 6.65 4.10 -14.29
C GLU A 81 6.76 3.84 -12.79
N ILE A 82 5.76 4.29 -12.06
CA ILE A 82 5.62 4.05 -10.62
C ILE A 82 4.26 3.39 -10.39
N ILE A 83 4.27 2.23 -9.73
CA ILE A 83 3.04 1.61 -9.26
C ILE A 83 2.63 2.31 -7.96
N CYS A 84 1.37 2.76 -7.90
CA CYS A 84 0.79 3.38 -6.72
C CYS A 84 -0.32 2.49 -6.15
N ASN A 85 -0.11 1.94 -4.96
CA ASN A 85 -1.12 1.17 -4.23
C ASN A 85 -1.82 2.03 -3.19
N ILE A 86 -3.14 1.90 -3.08
CA ILE A 86 -3.93 2.44 -1.99
C ILE A 86 -3.76 1.53 -0.76
N GLY A 87 -3.47 2.12 0.39
CA GLY A 87 -3.39 1.40 1.65
C GLY A 87 -4.67 1.51 2.49
N ASP A 88 -4.77 0.66 3.53
CA ASP A 88 -5.96 0.54 4.39
C ASP A 88 -6.32 1.87 5.08
N MET A 89 -5.33 2.68 5.50
CA MET A 89 -5.60 3.98 6.11
C MET A 89 -6.29 4.94 5.14
N LEU A 90 -5.88 4.97 3.86
CA LEU A 90 -6.53 5.82 2.87
C LEU A 90 -7.92 5.32 2.50
N GLU A 91 -8.14 4.01 2.49
CA GLU A 91 -9.47 3.42 2.32
C GLU A 91 -10.42 3.93 3.41
N ILE A 92 -10.02 3.87 4.69
CA ILE A 92 -10.81 4.36 5.82
C ILE A 92 -11.06 5.87 5.69
N ILE A 93 -10.04 6.70 5.48
CA ILE A 93 -10.16 8.16 5.35
C ILE A 93 -11.06 8.55 4.17
N SER A 94 -10.99 7.83 3.07
CA SER A 94 -11.82 8.07 1.88
C SER A 94 -13.26 7.60 2.06
N ASN A 95 -13.57 6.93 3.17
CA ASN A 95 -14.85 6.28 3.43
C ASN A 95 -15.18 5.26 2.32
N GLU A 96 -14.21 4.35 2.08
CA GLU A 96 -14.27 3.24 1.11
C GLU A 96 -14.45 3.66 -0.35
N LYS A 97 -14.18 4.94 -0.67
CA LYS A 97 -14.20 5.42 -2.07
C LYS A 97 -12.96 4.99 -2.85
N LEU A 98 -11.85 4.83 -2.14
CA LEU A 98 -10.59 4.32 -2.65
C LEU A 98 -10.29 3.02 -1.91
N ASN A 99 -10.29 1.92 -2.63
CA ASN A 99 -10.12 0.60 -2.01
C ASN A 99 -8.65 0.22 -1.89
N SER A 100 -8.27 -0.27 -0.73
CA SER A 100 -7.01 -0.96 -0.52
C SER A 100 -7.04 -2.28 -1.30
N THR A 101 -5.99 -2.54 -2.08
CA THR A 101 -5.98 -3.67 -3.01
C THR A 101 -5.04 -4.76 -2.52
N PRO A 102 -5.54 -6.00 -2.27
CA PRO A 102 -4.69 -7.13 -1.99
C PRO A 102 -3.69 -7.36 -3.11
N HIS A 103 -2.43 -7.53 -2.76
CA HIS A 103 -1.36 -7.81 -3.72
C HIS A 103 -0.37 -8.83 -3.16
N ARG A 104 0.37 -9.47 -4.06
CA ARG A 104 1.35 -10.51 -3.72
C ARG A 104 2.52 -10.50 -4.70
N VAL A 105 3.62 -11.14 -4.34
CA VAL A 105 4.73 -11.41 -5.26
C VAL A 105 4.88 -12.92 -5.39
N VAL A 106 4.67 -13.42 -6.59
CA VAL A 106 4.79 -14.84 -6.91
C VAL A 106 6.15 -15.14 -7.56
N SER A 107 6.63 -16.36 -7.37
CA SER A 107 7.78 -16.89 -8.12
C SER A 107 7.29 -17.42 -9.45
N LYS A 108 7.96 -17.07 -10.54
CA LYS A 108 7.65 -17.57 -11.89
C LYS A 108 8.43 -18.84 -12.25
N GLY A 109 8.99 -19.51 -11.26
CA GLY A 109 9.77 -20.75 -11.43
C GLY A 109 11.20 -20.63 -10.91
N ASN A 110 12.13 -21.34 -11.53
CA ASN A 110 13.54 -21.29 -11.12
C ASN A 110 14.17 -19.94 -11.45
N GLU A 111 14.24 -19.07 -10.45
CA GLU A 111 14.77 -17.72 -10.57
C GLU A 111 16.23 -17.69 -10.10
N THR A 112 17.15 -17.74 -11.04
CA THR A 112 18.60 -17.79 -10.77
C THR A 112 19.20 -16.43 -10.36
N LYS A 113 18.42 -15.35 -10.44
CA LYS A 113 18.84 -13.99 -10.11
C LYS A 113 18.14 -13.46 -8.89
N SER A 114 18.85 -12.60 -8.14
CA SER A 114 18.24 -11.80 -7.08
C SER A 114 17.28 -10.77 -7.65
N ARG A 115 16.16 -10.53 -6.97
CA ARG A 115 15.22 -9.45 -7.23
C ARG A 115 15.32 -8.40 -6.14
N TYR A 116 15.23 -7.14 -6.52
CA TYR A 116 15.19 -6.02 -5.59
C TYR A 116 13.90 -5.24 -5.76
N SER A 117 13.39 -4.67 -4.67
CA SER A 117 12.19 -3.84 -4.64
C SER A 117 12.40 -2.66 -3.70
N ILE A 118 11.93 -1.48 -4.10
CA ILE A 118 12.13 -0.23 -3.36
C ILE A 118 10.76 0.45 -3.16
N PRO A 119 9.90 -0.09 -2.29
CA PRO A 119 8.64 0.56 -1.95
C PRO A 119 8.86 1.73 -0.98
N PHE A 120 8.16 2.84 -1.25
CA PHE A 120 8.00 3.95 -0.34
C PHE A 120 6.58 3.92 0.24
N PHE A 121 6.49 3.72 1.56
CA PHE A 121 5.25 3.68 2.30
C PHE A 121 4.97 5.05 2.91
N LEU A 122 3.99 5.77 2.37
CA LEU A 122 3.55 7.06 2.89
C LEU A 122 2.60 6.85 4.05
N HIS A 123 3.03 7.22 5.25
CA HIS A 123 2.22 7.17 6.46
C HIS A 123 1.78 8.57 6.92
N PRO A 124 0.59 8.71 7.51
CA PRO A 124 0.21 9.93 8.19
C PRO A 124 0.93 10.03 9.53
N ARG A 125 0.84 11.21 10.17
CA ARG A 125 1.26 11.37 11.57
C ARG A 125 0.42 10.46 12.49
N PRO A 126 1.00 9.98 13.61
CA PRO A 126 0.36 9.03 14.52
C PRO A 126 -1.00 9.46 15.08
N GLU A 127 -1.17 10.75 15.34
CA GLU A 127 -2.38 11.33 15.93
C GLU A 127 -3.52 11.55 14.93
N ILE A 128 -3.28 11.41 13.63
CA ILE A 128 -4.29 11.64 12.59
C ILE A 128 -5.46 10.69 12.77
N LEU A 129 -6.66 11.27 12.79
CA LEU A 129 -7.92 10.52 12.88
C LEU A 129 -8.29 9.94 11.51
N LEU A 130 -8.49 8.63 11.46
CA LEU A 130 -8.81 7.91 10.24
C LEU A 130 -10.32 7.86 9.96
N ASN A 131 -11.14 7.91 11.01
CA ASN A 131 -12.59 7.77 10.91
C ASN A 131 -13.33 9.03 11.37
N LYS A 132 -14.58 9.16 10.93
CA LYS A 132 -15.44 10.30 11.26
C LYS A 132 -15.85 10.38 12.73
N ASP A 133 -15.88 9.25 13.43
CA ASP A 133 -16.27 9.16 14.84
C ASP A 133 -15.12 9.54 15.78
N GLU A 134 -13.99 10.00 15.22
CA GLU A 134 -12.82 10.49 15.94
C GLU A 134 -12.28 9.53 17.02
N THR A 135 -12.46 8.22 16.79
CA THR A 135 -12.06 7.19 17.76
C THR A 135 -10.79 6.43 17.36
N LEU A 136 -10.48 6.40 16.04
CA LEU A 136 -9.40 5.62 15.47
C LEU A 136 -8.28 6.53 14.95
N THR A 137 -7.17 6.58 15.66
CA THR A 137 -5.96 7.25 15.18
C THR A 137 -5.11 6.32 14.30
N ALA A 138 -4.24 6.90 13.48
CA ALA A 138 -3.29 6.15 12.63
C ALA A 138 -2.39 5.24 13.47
N ASP A 139 -1.91 5.69 14.62
CA ASP A 139 -1.09 4.89 15.54
C ASP A 139 -1.84 3.68 16.10
N LYS A 140 -3.07 3.87 16.57
CA LYS A 140 -3.91 2.77 17.07
C LYS A 140 -4.16 1.72 15.99
N PHE A 141 -4.45 2.17 14.77
CA PHE A 141 -4.69 1.29 13.64
C PHE A 141 -3.43 0.50 13.28
N LEU A 142 -2.29 1.19 13.13
CA LEU A 142 -1.00 0.56 12.82
C LEU A 142 -0.61 -0.46 13.90
N THR A 143 -0.72 -0.08 15.18
CA THR A 143 -0.39 -0.97 16.30
C THR A 143 -1.23 -2.25 16.27
N LYS A 144 -2.54 -2.12 16.05
CA LYS A 144 -3.45 -3.27 15.92
C LYS A 144 -3.03 -4.17 14.75
N ARG A 145 -2.77 -3.62 13.57
CA ARG A 145 -2.36 -4.40 12.39
C ARG A 145 -1.03 -5.12 12.59
N LEU A 146 -0.05 -4.48 13.23
CA LEU A 146 1.23 -5.10 13.56
C LEU A 146 1.08 -6.25 14.57
N GLN A 147 0.15 -6.17 15.52
CA GLN A 147 -0.16 -7.26 16.44
C GLN A 147 -0.78 -8.45 15.70
N GLU A 148 -1.74 -8.20 14.78
CA GLU A 148 -2.37 -9.24 13.95
C GLU A 148 -1.32 -10.00 13.09
N ILE A 149 -0.36 -9.29 12.50
CA ILE A 149 0.71 -9.89 11.70
C ILE A 149 1.68 -10.73 12.54
N LYS A 150 1.94 -10.35 13.79
CA LYS A 150 2.84 -11.11 14.70
C LYS A 150 2.20 -12.38 15.25
N LEU A 151 0.89 -12.50 15.22
CA LEU A 151 0.14 -13.64 15.74
C LEU A 151 -0.12 -14.73 14.68
N ASN A 152 0.19 -14.45 13.41
CA ASN A 152 0.10 -15.36 12.27
C ASN A 152 1.49 -15.79 11.78
#